data_3da1d0b4d98b4d8294c251cb5915e4f7
#
_entry.id   3da1d0b4d98b4d8294c251cb5915e4f7
#
_cell.length_a   1.000
_cell.length_b   1.000
_cell.length_c   1.000
_cell.angle_alpha   90.00
_cell.angle_beta   90.00
_cell.angle_gamma   90.00
#
_symmetry.space_group_name_H-M   'P 1'
#
loop_
_entity.id
_entity.type
_entity.pdbx_description
1 polymer ?
#
loop_
_entity_poly.entity_id
_entity_poly.type
_entity_poly.pdbx_seq_one_letter_code
_entity_poly.pdbx_strand_id
1 'polypeptide(L)'
;MAKGSKVISTEACPECRRNGNDTKGDNLAVYDDGHKYCYACHYLDQGNKKITTPWLETNRIASVRKGFEMVGVSGPIKDRRISESIVEKFGVTLEYNKDGSISRHHYPYYNQDTGDAVGTKARCCAEKSFYVTGTLENTTLFGQQLWSEGGKFVTVTEGELDAMAVSEMFDGKWPVVSLKTGSAGASKDIKQNLEWLETFDKVVICFDMDAAGKKAAKEVLPLFSPNKAKSVSLPLKDAGEMLKQGKVQEFVKTWWDAKDYKPDGIVTLKDIIKEIEEEEEVESIDYPWECLNEKTHGFRAGELVTITSGAGMGKSQFMREVEFHLYNVTKDVIGIIALEEVPKMSGLGVASILANKPLHRLPRDMNKDLVKEEKLKWLRQLDDTRFNFWKHWGSTNEDNLFSRIRYMAKAFDCKWFVLDHLSIIVSDQDMDDERKAIDSIMTKLRSLVQELNIGLFLVSHLKRPTGKAHEDGGQISLAELRGSASIAQLSDIVLGLERNQQHEDEDIRHTTTVRVLKNRFTGLTGPACYLFYDQDTGRMSSVSAPDVSGGGSNDVPF
;
A
#
# COMPACT_ATOMS: atom_id res chain seq x y z
N MET A 1 -1.12 17.50 -32.21
CA MET A 1 -1.83 17.94 -33.44
C MET A 1 -1.03 19.08 -34.03
N ALA A 2 -0.31 18.81 -35.10
CA ALA A 2 0.36 19.85 -35.88
C ALA A 2 -0.69 20.77 -36.48
N LYS A 3 -0.48 22.06 -36.37
CA LYS A 3 -1.37 23.09 -36.88
C LYS A 3 -1.57 22.91 -38.40
N GLY A 4 -2.77 22.39 -38.82
CA GLY A 4 -3.51 22.96 -39.90
C GLY A 4 -3.10 22.61 -41.31
N SER A 5 -2.68 21.37 -41.64
CA SER A 5 -2.71 20.97 -43.07
C SER A 5 -4.17 20.85 -43.53
N LYS A 6 -4.50 21.45 -44.67
CA LYS A 6 -5.83 21.42 -45.25
C LYS A 6 -5.90 20.38 -46.35
N VAL A 7 -7.01 19.63 -46.41
CA VAL A 7 -7.28 18.73 -47.55
C VAL A 7 -7.50 19.59 -48.78
N ILE A 8 -6.73 19.32 -49.84
CA ILE A 8 -6.81 20.04 -51.14
C ILE A 8 -7.49 19.23 -52.23
N SER A 9 -7.46 17.91 -52.13
CA SER A 9 -8.17 17.00 -53.06
C SER A 9 -8.38 15.63 -52.45
N THR A 10 -9.15 14.77 -53.09
CA THR A 10 -9.30 13.34 -52.77
C THR A 10 -8.93 12.49 -53.97
N GLU A 11 -8.36 11.31 -53.74
CA GLU A 11 -7.93 10.35 -54.77
C GLU A 11 -8.35 8.93 -54.37
N ALA A 12 -8.17 7.98 -55.30
CA ALA A 12 -8.41 6.58 -55.03
C ALA A 12 -7.32 6.02 -54.08
N CYS A 13 -7.74 5.42 -52.98
CA CYS A 13 -6.81 4.77 -52.05
C CYS A 13 -6.30 3.43 -52.63
N PRO A 14 -4.97 3.24 -52.77
CA PRO A 14 -4.43 2.02 -53.37
C PRO A 14 -4.77 0.75 -52.58
N GLU A 15 -4.81 0.84 -51.26
CA GLU A 15 -5.16 -0.32 -50.39
C GLU A 15 -6.65 -0.63 -50.39
N CYS A 16 -7.52 0.42 -50.32
CA CYS A 16 -8.97 0.22 -50.42
C CYS A 16 -9.37 -0.32 -51.81
N ARG A 17 -8.70 0.15 -52.86
CA ARG A 17 -8.96 -0.29 -54.24
C ARG A 17 -8.55 -1.76 -54.44
N ARG A 18 -7.42 -2.17 -53.91
CA ARG A 18 -6.96 -3.59 -53.90
C ARG A 18 -7.95 -4.50 -53.22
N ASN A 19 -8.64 -4.02 -52.18
CA ASN A 19 -9.62 -4.77 -51.39
C ASN A 19 -11.07 -4.55 -51.84
N GLY A 20 -11.30 -3.88 -52.97
CA GLY A 20 -12.64 -3.63 -53.55
C GLY A 20 -13.51 -2.61 -52.79
N ASN A 21 -12.93 -1.89 -51.83
CA ASN A 21 -13.65 -1.00 -50.90
C ASN A 21 -13.63 0.50 -51.32
N ASP A 22 -13.02 0.85 -52.45
CA ASP A 22 -12.99 2.23 -52.97
C ASP A 22 -13.61 2.27 -54.36
N THR A 23 -14.94 2.18 -54.40
CA THR A 23 -15.71 2.14 -55.65
C THR A 23 -15.88 3.52 -56.29
N LYS A 24 -15.77 4.60 -55.53
CA LYS A 24 -15.87 5.99 -56.00
C LYS A 24 -14.53 6.62 -56.34
N GLY A 25 -13.44 6.07 -55.81
CA GLY A 25 -12.09 6.55 -56.03
C GLY A 25 -11.74 7.84 -55.26
N ASP A 26 -12.34 8.04 -54.07
CA ASP A 26 -12.22 9.25 -53.28
C ASP A 26 -11.86 9.05 -51.80
N ASN A 27 -11.45 7.83 -51.45
CA ASN A 27 -11.16 7.48 -50.04
C ASN A 27 -9.82 8.02 -49.50
N LEU A 28 -8.94 8.54 -50.35
CA LEU A 28 -7.62 9.06 -49.99
C LEU A 28 -7.61 10.60 -50.03
N ALA A 29 -7.56 11.22 -48.86
CA ALA A 29 -7.42 12.67 -48.74
C ALA A 29 -5.97 13.11 -49.01
N VAL A 30 -5.80 14.13 -49.88
CA VAL A 30 -4.50 14.75 -50.19
C VAL A 30 -4.45 16.10 -49.49
N TYR A 31 -3.37 16.34 -48.78
CA TYR A 31 -3.18 17.57 -47.99
C TYR A 31 -2.23 18.55 -48.69
N ASP A 32 -2.32 19.81 -48.29
CA ASP A 32 -1.55 20.94 -48.87
C ASP A 32 -0.04 20.81 -48.63
N ASP A 33 0.40 20.01 -47.66
CA ASP A 33 1.81 19.68 -47.39
C ASP A 33 2.30 18.42 -48.16
N GLY A 34 1.44 17.84 -49.01
CA GLY A 34 1.74 16.73 -49.90
C GLY A 34 1.57 15.34 -49.28
N HIS A 35 1.21 15.22 -47.98
CA HIS A 35 0.89 13.91 -47.42
C HIS A 35 -0.55 13.49 -47.83
N LYS A 36 -0.80 12.17 -47.83
CA LYS A 36 -2.12 11.62 -48.18
C LYS A 36 -2.56 10.63 -47.11
N TYR A 37 -3.82 10.71 -46.71
CA TYR A 37 -4.37 9.84 -45.67
C TYR A 37 -5.74 9.28 -46.06
N CYS A 38 -5.90 7.96 -45.88
CA CYS A 38 -7.18 7.29 -46.11
C CYS A 38 -7.92 7.06 -44.77
N TYR A 39 -9.10 7.67 -44.63
CA TYR A 39 -9.92 7.50 -43.41
C TYR A 39 -10.61 6.14 -43.32
N ALA A 40 -10.69 5.36 -44.42
CA ALA A 40 -11.34 4.07 -44.43
C ALA A 40 -10.42 2.90 -44.03
N CYS A 41 -9.14 2.92 -44.46
CA CYS A 41 -8.19 1.85 -44.18
C CYS A 41 -6.94 2.32 -43.45
N HIS A 42 -6.87 3.59 -43.06
CA HIS A 42 -5.76 4.24 -42.39
C HIS A 42 -4.43 4.22 -43.19
N TYR A 43 -4.49 4.00 -44.48
CA TYR A 43 -3.31 4.11 -45.35
C TYR A 43 -2.77 5.54 -45.31
N LEU A 44 -1.46 5.69 -45.06
CA LEU A 44 -0.75 6.95 -45.01
C LEU A 44 0.37 6.95 -46.03
N ASP A 45 0.29 7.90 -46.99
CA ASP A 45 1.41 8.24 -47.88
C ASP A 45 1.97 9.59 -47.44
N GLN A 46 3.21 9.60 -46.98
CA GLN A 46 3.85 10.81 -46.46
C GLN A 46 4.32 11.79 -47.55
N GLY A 47 4.00 11.51 -48.80
CA GLY A 47 4.46 12.32 -49.94
C GLY A 47 5.99 12.28 -50.08
N ASN A 48 6.49 13.01 -51.08
CA ASN A 48 7.93 13.14 -51.36
C ASN A 48 8.68 14.04 -50.34
N LYS A 49 8.28 14.08 -49.08
CA LYS A 49 9.24 14.46 -48.05
C LYS A 49 10.26 13.36 -48.00
N LYS A 50 11.42 13.53 -48.69
CA LYS A 50 12.64 12.91 -48.25
C LYS A 50 12.67 13.14 -46.75
N ILE A 51 12.43 12.10 -45.96
CA ILE A 51 12.87 12.06 -44.58
C ILE A 51 14.37 12.09 -44.75
N THR A 52 14.93 13.27 -44.78
CA THR A 52 16.30 13.45 -44.34
C THR A 52 16.24 13.21 -42.85
N THR A 53 16.26 11.93 -42.47
CA THR A 53 16.78 11.56 -41.18
C THR A 53 18.22 12.03 -41.21
N PRO A 54 18.61 13.05 -40.42
CA PRO A 54 19.97 13.55 -40.39
C PRO A 54 20.98 12.47 -40.01
N TRP A 55 20.53 11.26 -39.70
CA TRP A 55 21.26 10.17 -39.07
C TRP A 55 21.53 8.95 -39.96
N LEU A 56 20.89 8.80 -41.13
CA LEU A 56 21.07 7.63 -42.01
C LEU A 56 22.08 7.85 -43.18
N GLU A 57 22.60 9.04 -43.35
CA GLU A 57 23.62 9.31 -44.38
C GLU A 57 25.05 9.48 -43.85
N THR A 58 25.34 9.21 -42.59
CA THR A 58 26.69 9.28 -42.05
C THR A 58 27.17 7.98 -41.42
N ASN A 59 27.10 6.86 -42.14
CA ASN A 59 28.08 5.77 -41.94
C ASN A 59 29.37 6.09 -42.70
N ARG A 60 29.80 7.32 -42.69
CA ARG A 60 31.16 7.77 -42.91
C ARG A 60 31.58 8.45 -41.62
N ILE A 61 32.64 7.89 -40.99
CA ILE A 61 33.46 8.46 -39.94
C ILE A 61 33.18 9.95 -39.83
N ALA A 62 32.54 10.37 -38.76
CA ALA A 62 32.14 11.74 -38.52
C ALA A 62 33.35 12.64 -38.72
N SER A 63 33.31 13.41 -39.80
CA SER A 63 34.13 14.60 -39.88
C SER A 63 33.79 15.47 -38.68
N VAL A 64 34.76 15.67 -37.82
CA VAL A 64 34.79 16.56 -36.68
C VAL A 64 34.00 17.83 -36.97
N ARG A 65 32.73 17.93 -36.50
CA ARG A 65 32.07 19.20 -36.34
C ARG A 65 32.73 19.88 -35.14
N LYS A 66 33.27 21.07 -35.35
CA LYS A 66 34.00 21.88 -34.37
C LYS A 66 33.25 21.86 -33.01
N GLY A 67 33.88 21.28 -31.98
CA GLY A 67 33.42 21.54 -30.62
C GLY A 67 33.89 20.60 -29.54
N PHE A 68 33.98 19.29 -29.77
CA PHE A 68 34.32 18.35 -28.70
C PHE A 68 35.16 17.18 -29.25
N GLU A 69 36.40 17.03 -28.75
CA GLU A 69 37.34 15.99 -29.16
C GLU A 69 37.22 14.79 -28.22
N MET A 70 36.80 13.63 -28.79
CA MET A 70 36.71 12.38 -28.03
C MET A 70 38.09 11.78 -27.84
N VAL A 71 38.43 11.40 -26.63
CA VAL A 71 39.68 10.73 -26.26
C VAL A 71 39.51 9.23 -26.34
N GLY A 72 40.54 8.50 -26.83
CA GLY A 72 40.52 7.02 -26.86
C GLY A 72 40.18 6.44 -28.24
N VAL A 73 40.05 5.12 -28.29
CA VAL A 73 39.77 4.34 -29.52
C VAL A 73 38.58 3.41 -29.29
N SER A 74 37.89 2.99 -30.36
CA SER A 74 36.87 1.96 -30.27
C SER A 74 37.49 0.58 -30.03
N GLY A 75 36.76 -0.30 -29.38
CA GLY A 75 37.18 -1.67 -29.15
C GLY A 75 36.20 -2.44 -28.24
N PRO A 76 36.26 -3.76 -28.19
CA PRO A 76 35.34 -4.56 -27.39
C PRO A 76 35.62 -4.44 -25.89
N ILE A 77 34.57 -4.47 -25.07
CA ILE A 77 34.67 -4.56 -23.60
C ILE A 77 34.55 -6.03 -23.21
N LYS A 78 35.66 -6.77 -23.33
CA LYS A 78 35.68 -8.24 -23.24
C LYS A 78 35.23 -8.79 -21.87
N ASP A 79 35.62 -8.12 -20.78
CA ASP A 79 35.24 -8.51 -19.42
C ASP A 79 33.72 -8.37 -19.14
N ARG A 80 33.02 -7.60 -19.98
CA ARG A 80 31.57 -7.40 -19.97
C ARG A 80 30.82 -8.12 -21.07
N ARG A 81 31.54 -8.80 -22.00
CA ARG A 81 31.01 -9.43 -23.22
C ARG A 81 30.27 -8.46 -24.14
N ILE A 82 30.69 -7.22 -24.20
CA ILE A 82 30.16 -6.21 -25.11
C ILE A 82 31.04 -6.18 -26.33
N SER A 83 30.47 -6.38 -27.52
CA SER A 83 31.16 -6.41 -28.79
C SER A 83 31.61 -5.00 -29.21
N GLU A 84 32.64 -4.95 -30.07
CA GLU A 84 33.11 -3.71 -30.66
C GLU A 84 32.03 -2.98 -31.45
N SER A 85 31.18 -3.74 -32.16
CA SER A 85 30.07 -3.18 -32.94
C SER A 85 29.08 -2.40 -32.08
N ILE A 86 28.79 -2.85 -30.84
CA ILE A 86 27.93 -2.12 -29.89
C ILE A 86 28.68 -0.90 -29.35
N VAL A 87 29.94 -1.03 -28.99
CA VAL A 87 30.75 0.09 -28.52
C VAL A 87 30.80 1.21 -29.57
N GLU A 88 31.08 0.86 -30.83
CA GLU A 88 31.06 1.78 -31.98
C GLU A 88 29.66 2.40 -32.18
N LYS A 89 28.61 1.58 -32.14
CA LYS A 89 27.23 2.05 -32.30
C LYS A 89 26.90 3.16 -31.31
N PHE A 90 27.26 2.97 -30.03
CA PHE A 90 27.02 3.98 -28.98
C PHE A 90 28.03 5.16 -29.00
N GLY A 91 29.03 5.11 -29.88
CA GLY A 91 30.08 6.12 -29.97
C GLY A 91 31.00 6.15 -28.76
N VAL A 92 31.10 5.05 -28.03
CA VAL A 92 31.93 4.93 -26.84
C VAL A 92 33.37 4.74 -27.23
N THR A 93 34.32 5.39 -26.55
CA THR A 93 35.76 5.20 -26.74
C THR A 93 36.42 4.69 -25.46
N LEU A 94 37.54 3.99 -25.63
CA LEU A 94 38.24 3.30 -24.57
C LEU A 94 39.69 3.82 -24.51
N GLU A 95 40.15 4.08 -23.28
CA GLU A 95 41.58 4.26 -23.02
C GLU A 95 42.16 2.97 -22.45
N TYR A 96 43.39 2.67 -22.82
CA TYR A 96 44.09 1.47 -22.40
C TYR A 96 45.31 1.78 -21.55
N ASN A 97 45.58 0.94 -20.57
CA ASN A 97 46.82 0.91 -19.82
C ASN A 97 47.95 0.33 -20.67
N LYS A 98 49.19 0.46 -20.23
CA LYS A 98 50.37 -0.10 -20.90
C LYS A 98 50.33 -1.64 -21.03
N ASP A 99 49.58 -2.31 -20.17
CA ASP A 99 49.39 -3.76 -20.18
C ASP A 99 48.23 -4.22 -21.11
N GLY A 100 47.58 -3.29 -21.80
CA GLY A 100 46.47 -3.57 -22.70
C GLY A 100 45.13 -3.71 -22.02
N SER A 101 45.04 -3.56 -20.70
CA SER A 101 43.76 -3.50 -19.99
C SER A 101 43.07 -2.14 -20.19
N ILE A 102 41.73 -2.13 -20.17
CA ILE A 102 40.96 -0.89 -20.30
C ILE A 102 41.12 -0.07 -19.01
N SER A 103 41.59 1.17 -19.12
CA SER A 103 41.70 2.11 -18.01
C SER A 103 40.45 2.92 -17.81
N ARG A 104 39.82 3.36 -18.93
CA ARG A 104 38.63 4.21 -18.90
C ARG A 104 37.68 3.91 -20.05
N HIS A 105 36.38 4.11 -19.79
CA HIS A 105 35.32 4.19 -20.79
C HIS A 105 34.87 5.65 -20.90
N HIS A 106 34.71 6.18 -22.11
CA HIS A 106 34.22 7.53 -22.40
C HIS A 106 32.88 7.43 -23.10
N TYR A 107 31.81 7.92 -22.43
CA TYR A 107 30.45 7.91 -22.92
C TYR A 107 30.08 9.28 -23.45
N PRO A 108 29.73 9.44 -24.74
CA PRO A 108 29.39 10.74 -25.33
C PRO A 108 27.97 11.15 -24.93
N TYR A 109 27.80 12.47 -24.75
CA TYR A 109 26.50 13.08 -24.51
C TYR A 109 26.25 14.20 -25.51
N TYR A 110 25.03 14.27 -25.99
CA TYR A 110 24.62 15.14 -27.09
C TYR A 110 23.61 16.18 -26.59
N ASN A 111 23.76 17.41 -27.07
CA ASN A 111 22.83 18.49 -26.75
C ASN A 111 21.45 18.18 -27.34
N GLN A 112 20.38 18.39 -26.56
CA GLN A 112 19.02 18.04 -26.92
C GLN A 112 18.48 18.88 -28.11
N ASP A 113 18.93 20.14 -28.22
CA ASP A 113 18.40 21.07 -29.23
C ASP A 113 19.23 21.00 -30.53
N THR A 114 20.54 20.87 -30.45
CA THR A 114 21.43 20.93 -31.62
C THR A 114 21.87 19.57 -32.14
N GLY A 115 21.80 18.53 -31.29
CA GLY A 115 22.28 17.20 -31.61
C GLY A 115 23.81 17.08 -31.66
N ASP A 116 24.56 18.13 -31.27
CA ASP A 116 26.03 18.11 -31.25
C ASP A 116 26.53 17.41 -29.97
N ALA A 117 27.67 16.73 -30.07
CA ALA A 117 28.39 16.22 -28.90
C ALA A 117 28.93 17.39 -28.07
N VAL A 118 28.53 17.48 -26.79
CA VAL A 118 28.87 18.60 -25.89
C VAL A 118 29.60 18.17 -24.63
N GLY A 119 29.69 16.88 -24.38
CA GLY A 119 30.40 16.36 -23.22
C GLY A 119 30.61 14.85 -23.26
N THR A 120 31.50 14.39 -22.41
CA THR A 120 31.69 12.96 -22.12
C THR A 120 31.62 12.72 -20.63
N LYS A 121 31.05 11.59 -20.23
CA LYS A 121 31.17 11.02 -18.91
C LYS A 121 32.20 9.89 -18.99
N ALA A 122 33.30 10.03 -18.27
CA ALA A 122 34.34 9.03 -18.27
C ALA A 122 34.28 8.20 -16.99
N ARG A 123 34.32 6.88 -17.14
CA ARG A 123 34.36 5.91 -16.03
C ARG A 123 35.76 5.34 -15.89
N CYS A 124 36.40 5.55 -14.74
CA CYS A 124 37.62 4.86 -14.37
C CYS A 124 37.34 3.40 -14.00
N CYS A 125 37.98 2.45 -14.67
CA CYS A 125 37.73 1.02 -14.44
C CYS A 125 38.27 0.52 -13.10
N ALA A 126 39.42 1.06 -12.64
CA ALA A 126 40.06 0.66 -11.40
C ALA A 126 39.29 1.09 -10.15
N GLU A 127 38.89 2.37 -10.09
CA GLU A 127 38.30 3.00 -8.90
C GLU A 127 36.78 3.09 -8.99
N LYS A 128 36.16 2.74 -10.12
CA LYS A 128 34.75 2.95 -10.44
C LYS A 128 34.25 4.39 -10.22
N SER A 129 35.18 5.35 -10.31
CA SER A 129 34.90 6.77 -10.24
C SER A 129 34.47 7.31 -11.60
N PHE A 130 33.74 8.44 -11.58
CA PHE A 130 33.29 9.11 -12.79
C PHE A 130 33.76 10.56 -12.79
N TYR A 131 34.09 11.07 -13.97
CA TYR A 131 34.32 12.50 -14.20
C TYR A 131 33.69 12.92 -15.52
N VAL A 132 33.33 14.19 -15.60
CA VAL A 132 32.67 14.78 -16.78
C VAL A 132 33.62 15.77 -17.42
N THR A 133 33.75 15.69 -18.75
CA THR A 133 34.43 16.70 -19.57
C THR A 133 33.38 17.34 -20.47
N GLY A 134 33.37 18.67 -20.57
CA GLY A 134 32.26 19.40 -21.20
C GLY A 134 31.06 19.56 -20.27
N THR A 135 29.84 19.43 -20.79
CA THR A 135 28.61 19.59 -20.02
C THR A 135 27.68 18.40 -20.21
N LEU A 136 26.87 18.08 -19.14
CA LEU A 136 25.73 17.19 -19.22
C LEU A 136 24.39 17.96 -19.09
N GLU A 137 24.44 19.29 -18.98
CA GLU A 137 23.24 20.12 -18.99
C GLU A 137 22.62 20.14 -20.38
N ASN A 138 21.28 20.10 -20.41
CA ASN A 138 20.50 20.08 -21.64
C ASN A 138 20.95 19.01 -22.66
N THR A 139 21.35 17.83 -22.14
CA THR A 139 21.71 16.68 -22.97
C THR A 139 20.60 15.62 -22.95
N THR A 140 20.56 14.85 -24.04
CA THR A 140 19.70 13.65 -24.15
C THR A 140 20.15 12.56 -23.18
N LEU A 141 19.32 11.51 -23.03
CA LEU A 141 19.75 10.27 -22.37
C LEU A 141 20.90 9.63 -23.15
N PHE A 142 21.76 8.86 -22.48
CA PHE A 142 22.84 8.16 -23.18
C PHE A 142 22.26 7.16 -24.19
N GLY A 143 22.74 7.22 -25.41
CA GLY A 143 22.28 6.37 -26.51
C GLY A 143 21.01 6.85 -27.21
N GLN A 144 20.34 7.92 -26.75
CA GLN A 144 19.09 8.41 -27.34
C GLN A 144 19.28 8.86 -28.81
N GLN A 145 20.44 9.42 -29.15
CA GLN A 145 20.77 9.86 -30.51
C GLN A 145 20.78 8.73 -31.56
N LEU A 146 20.76 7.47 -31.14
CA LEU A 146 20.75 6.29 -32.00
C LEU A 146 19.36 5.95 -32.55
N TRP A 147 18.33 6.52 -31.97
CA TRP A 147 16.96 6.09 -32.17
C TRP A 147 16.07 7.25 -32.59
N SER A 148 15.26 7.01 -33.62
CA SER A 148 14.22 7.96 -34.00
C SER A 148 13.10 7.97 -32.94
N GLU A 149 12.32 9.03 -32.95
CA GLU A 149 11.09 9.13 -32.16
C GLU A 149 10.10 8.05 -32.59
N GLY A 150 9.39 7.50 -31.59
CA GLY A 150 8.36 6.49 -31.80
C GLY A 150 8.89 5.06 -31.92
N GLY A 151 7.97 4.11 -31.81
CA GLY A 151 8.24 2.68 -31.87
C GLY A 151 7.50 1.90 -30.80
N LYS A 152 7.59 0.57 -30.87
CA LYS A 152 6.87 -0.29 -29.92
C LYS A 152 7.42 -0.24 -28.50
N PHE A 153 8.75 -0.24 -28.37
CA PHE A 153 9.43 -0.31 -27.07
C PHE A 153 10.66 0.56 -27.05
N VAL A 154 10.93 1.17 -25.89
CA VAL A 154 12.25 1.69 -25.51
C VAL A 154 12.60 1.18 -24.12
N THR A 155 13.85 0.73 -23.93
CA THR A 155 14.35 0.31 -22.62
C THR A 155 15.18 1.42 -22.00
N VAL A 156 14.92 1.73 -20.74
CA VAL A 156 15.68 2.70 -19.95
C VAL A 156 16.43 1.95 -18.85
N THR A 157 17.76 2.01 -18.87
CA THR A 157 18.63 1.41 -17.86
C THR A 157 19.19 2.46 -16.90
N GLU A 158 19.76 2.03 -15.79
CA GLU A 158 20.37 2.94 -14.82
C GLU A 158 21.72 3.48 -15.30
N GLY A 159 22.55 2.62 -15.90
CA GLY A 159 23.90 2.92 -16.31
C GLY A 159 24.19 2.67 -17.79
N GLU A 160 25.23 3.32 -18.30
CA GLU A 160 25.65 3.25 -19.71
C GLU A 160 26.10 1.84 -20.12
N LEU A 161 26.79 1.13 -19.22
CA LEU A 161 27.19 -0.27 -19.46
C LEU A 161 25.99 -1.19 -19.58
N ASP A 162 24.95 -0.95 -18.78
CA ASP A 162 23.72 -1.74 -18.83
C ASP A 162 22.95 -1.48 -20.13
N ALA A 163 22.92 -0.22 -20.62
CA ALA A 163 22.33 0.09 -21.92
C ALA A 163 23.04 -0.66 -23.05
N MET A 164 24.36 -0.67 -23.05
CA MET A 164 25.13 -1.44 -24.04
C MET A 164 24.92 -2.94 -23.86
N ALA A 165 24.85 -3.45 -22.64
CA ALA A 165 24.58 -4.87 -22.37
C ALA A 165 23.19 -5.31 -22.87
N VAL A 166 22.15 -4.50 -22.62
CA VAL A 166 20.81 -4.74 -23.17
C VAL A 166 20.84 -4.69 -24.69
N SER A 167 21.52 -3.72 -25.28
CA SER A 167 21.67 -3.61 -26.73
C SER A 167 22.37 -4.83 -27.33
N GLU A 168 23.44 -5.33 -26.69
CA GLU A 168 24.13 -6.58 -27.09
C GLU A 168 23.18 -7.78 -27.06
N MET A 169 22.41 -7.95 -25.98
CA MET A 169 21.46 -9.04 -25.83
C MET A 169 20.31 -9.02 -26.85
N PHE A 170 20.05 -7.87 -27.45
CA PHE A 170 19.07 -7.68 -28.52
C PHE A 170 19.68 -7.46 -29.90
N ASP A 171 20.94 -7.84 -30.12
CA ASP A 171 21.68 -7.66 -31.38
C ASP A 171 21.68 -6.20 -31.89
N GLY A 172 21.59 -5.23 -31.01
CA GLY A 172 21.54 -3.83 -31.37
C GLY A 172 20.26 -3.36 -32.09
N LYS A 173 19.17 -4.14 -32.05
CA LYS A 173 17.96 -3.88 -32.88
C LYS A 173 16.90 -3.03 -32.18
N TRP A 174 16.87 -3.03 -30.85
CA TRP A 174 15.82 -2.37 -30.08
C TRP A 174 16.32 -1.09 -29.41
N PRO A 175 15.48 -0.03 -29.30
CA PRO A 175 15.81 1.19 -28.59
C PRO A 175 16.17 0.93 -27.11
N VAL A 176 17.38 1.34 -26.77
CA VAL A 176 17.90 1.28 -25.39
C VAL A 176 18.63 2.57 -25.08
N VAL A 177 18.35 3.15 -23.91
CA VAL A 177 18.97 4.36 -23.39
C VAL A 177 19.32 4.17 -21.91
N SER A 178 20.22 5.00 -21.38
CA SER A 178 20.43 5.03 -19.93
C SER A 178 20.31 6.43 -19.35
N LEU A 179 20.08 6.46 -18.03
CA LEU A 179 20.13 7.69 -17.24
C LEU A 179 21.54 8.32 -17.32
N LYS A 180 21.58 9.64 -17.17
CA LYS A 180 22.84 10.40 -17.12
C LYS A 180 23.49 10.36 -15.73
N THR A 181 22.65 10.39 -14.71
CA THR A 181 23.07 10.58 -13.32
C THR A 181 22.82 9.36 -12.43
N GLY A 182 22.41 8.22 -13.02
CA GLY A 182 22.06 7.01 -12.29
C GLY A 182 20.78 7.16 -11.47
N SER A 183 20.57 6.24 -10.53
CA SER A 183 19.35 6.18 -9.70
C SER A 183 19.04 7.48 -8.94
N ALA A 184 20.06 8.17 -8.42
CA ALA A 184 19.87 9.40 -7.63
C ALA A 184 19.23 10.56 -8.42
N GLY A 185 19.47 10.63 -9.73
CA GLY A 185 18.90 11.67 -10.59
C GLY A 185 17.83 11.18 -11.56
N ALA A 186 17.36 9.93 -11.41
CA ALA A 186 16.46 9.26 -12.34
C ALA A 186 15.21 10.09 -12.68
N SER A 187 14.52 10.59 -11.66
CA SER A 187 13.30 11.40 -11.84
C SER A 187 13.54 12.67 -12.66
N LYS A 188 14.69 13.32 -12.47
CA LYS A 188 15.09 14.52 -13.24
C LYS A 188 15.37 14.16 -14.69
N ASP A 189 16.18 13.13 -14.92
CA ASP A 189 16.57 12.68 -16.27
C ASP A 189 15.36 12.22 -17.08
N ILE A 190 14.44 11.48 -16.47
CA ILE A 190 13.19 11.04 -17.11
C ILE A 190 12.30 12.24 -17.44
N LYS A 191 12.05 13.16 -16.49
CA LYS A 191 11.22 14.35 -16.73
C LYS A 191 11.75 15.21 -17.87
N GLN A 192 13.05 15.38 -17.96
CA GLN A 192 13.70 16.16 -19.02
C GLN A 192 13.51 15.53 -20.40
N ASN A 193 13.40 14.19 -20.49
CA ASN A 193 13.28 13.45 -21.73
C ASN A 193 11.90 12.78 -21.90
N LEU A 194 10.92 13.19 -21.08
CA LEU A 194 9.61 12.52 -21.01
C LEU A 194 8.87 12.60 -22.36
N GLU A 195 8.91 13.74 -23.04
CA GLU A 195 8.26 13.93 -24.33
C GLU A 195 8.76 12.92 -25.37
N TRP A 196 10.06 12.70 -25.45
CA TRP A 196 10.65 11.70 -26.35
C TRP A 196 10.28 10.27 -25.93
N LEU A 197 10.34 9.94 -24.63
CA LEU A 197 9.99 8.62 -24.11
C LEU A 197 8.51 8.28 -24.34
N GLU A 198 7.63 9.28 -24.25
CA GLU A 198 6.19 9.12 -24.50
C GLU A 198 5.84 8.86 -25.99
N THR A 199 6.77 9.08 -26.92
CA THR A 199 6.53 8.73 -28.33
C THR A 199 6.47 7.23 -28.60
N PHE A 200 7.07 6.38 -27.72
CA PHE A 200 7.03 4.93 -27.83
C PHE A 200 5.73 4.36 -27.28
N ASP A 201 5.28 3.19 -27.80
CA ASP A 201 4.09 2.51 -27.27
C ASP A 201 4.30 2.07 -25.80
N LYS A 202 5.48 1.57 -25.47
CA LYS A 202 5.86 1.13 -24.12
C LYS A 202 7.28 1.57 -23.76
N VAL A 203 7.45 1.99 -22.52
CA VAL A 203 8.74 2.30 -21.89
C VAL A 203 9.07 1.23 -20.85
N VAL A 204 10.16 0.51 -21.04
CA VAL A 204 10.57 -0.59 -20.16
C VAL A 204 11.68 -0.10 -19.24
N ILE A 205 11.37 0.07 -17.96
CA ILE A 205 12.33 0.47 -16.92
C ILE A 205 13.09 -0.78 -16.45
N CYS A 206 14.39 -0.79 -16.70
CA CYS A 206 15.31 -1.88 -16.39
C CYS A 206 16.48 -1.35 -15.54
N PHE A 207 16.18 -1.03 -14.27
CA PHE A 207 17.15 -0.52 -13.30
C PHE A 207 17.74 -1.64 -12.46
N ASP A 208 18.77 -1.32 -11.67
CA ASP A 208 19.43 -2.26 -10.78
C ASP A 208 18.44 -2.86 -9.75
N MET A 209 18.65 -4.12 -9.39
CA MET A 209 17.78 -4.83 -8.42
C MET A 209 18.14 -4.54 -6.96
N ASP A 210 19.04 -3.60 -6.71
CA ASP A 210 19.36 -3.13 -5.36
C ASP A 210 18.30 -2.13 -4.81
N ALA A 211 18.47 -1.70 -3.55
CA ALA A 211 17.51 -0.81 -2.89
C ALA A 211 17.39 0.56 -3.59
N ALA A 212 18.50 1.09 -4.13
CA ALA A 212 18.53 2.39 -4.80
C ALA A 212 17.81 2.32 -6.15
N GLY A 213 18.11 1.31 -6.98
CA GLY A 213 17.47 1.11 -8.28
C GLY A 213 15.96 0.82 -8.15
N LYS A 214 15.55 -0.01 -7.17
CA LYS A 214 14.14 -0.25 -6.87
C LYS A 214 13.40 1.01 -6.42
N LYS A 215 14.04 1.85 -5.60
CA LYS A 215 13.47 3.13 -5.19
C LYS A 215 13.32 4.07 -6.39
N ALA A 216 14.37 4.21 -7.19
CA ALA A 216 14.34 5.03 -8.40
C ALA A 216 13.25 4.57 -9.39
N ALA A 217 13.09 3.26 -9.60
CA ALA A 217 12.03 2.70 -10.43
C ALA A 217 10.64 3.11 -9.92
N LYS A 218 10.38 3.01 -8.61
CA LYS A 218 9.11 3.46 -8.01
C LYS A 218 8.85 4.95 -8.20
N GLU A 219 9.89 5.78 -8.20
CA GLU A 219 9.78 7.23 -8.38
C GLU A 219 9.52 7.64 -9.84
N VAL A 220 10.05 6.89 -10.82
CA VAL A 220 9.93 7.24 -12.23
C VAL A 220 8.70 6.65 -12.92
N LEU A 221 8.26 5.46 -12.51
CA LEU A 221 7.11 4.78 -13.12
C LEU A 221 5.83 5.63 -13.13
N PRO A 222 5.48 6.38 -12.04
CA PRO A 222 4.30 7.24 -12.03
C PRO A 222 4.38 8.48 -12.94
N LEU A 223 5.56 8.79 -13.50
CA LEU A 223 5.73 9.96 -14.38
C LEU A 223 5.15 9.73 -15.77
N PHE A 224 4.97 8.48 -16.16
CA PHE A 224 4.47 8.09 -17.48
C PHE A 224 2.95 8.07 -17.54
N SER A 225 2.44 8.26 -18.74
CA SER A 225 1.01 8.11 -19.03
C SER A 225 0.50 6.71 -18.65
N PRO A 226 -0.80 6.55 -18.31
CA PRO A 226 -1.36 5.25 -17.95
C PRO A 226 -1.06 4.16 -19.00
N ASN A 227 -0.70 2.97 -18.56
CA ASN A 227 -0.34 1.83 -19.39
C ASN A 227 0.91 2.01 -20.27
N LYS A 228 1.71 3.05 -20.07
CA LYS A 228 2.93 3.32 -20.84
C LYS A 228 4.15 2.58 -20.28
N ALA A 229 4.37 2.67 -19.00
CA ALA A 229 5.56 2.14 -18.35
C ALA A 229 5.42 0.68 -17.93
N LYS A 230 6.51 -0.07 -18.09
CA LYS A 230 6.69 -1.43 -17.58
C LYS A 230 7.93 -1.49 -16.70
N SER A 231 7.95 -2.38 -15.72
CA SER A 231 9.11 -2.64 -14.87
C SER A 231 9.61 -4.06 -15.07
N VAL A 232 10.92 -4.20 -15.27
CA VAL A 232 11.61 -5.50 -15.31
C VAL A 232 12.09 -5.86 -13.92
N SER A 233 11.92 -7.12 -13.53
CA SER A 233 12.51 -7.68 -12.31
C SER A 233 13.53 -8.74 -12.68
N LEU A 234 14.81 -8.37 -12.72
CA LEU A 234 15.89 -9.26 -13.12
C LEU A 234 16.23 -10.26 -12.02
N PRO A 235 16.62 -11.51 -12.36
CA PRO A 235 17.10 -12.51 -11.41
C PRO A 235 18.52 -12.22 -10.87
N LEU A 236 19.27 -11.35 -11.53
CA LEU A 236 20.58 -10.87 -11.11
C LEU A 236 20.53 -9.36 -10.83
N LYS A 237 21.64 -8.81 -10.35
CA LYS A 237 21.73 -7.42 -9.91
C LYS A 237 21.32 -6.42 -11.00
N ASP A 238 21.86 -6.57 -12.21
CA ASP A 238 21.70 -5.64 -13.34
C ASP A 238 21.78 -6.37 -14.68
N ALA A 239 21.51 -5.66 -15.78
CA ALA A 239 21.55 -6.21 -17.12
C ALA A 239 23.00 -6.56 -17.56
N GLY A 240 24.00 -5.80 -17.10
CA GLY A 240 25.40 -6.09 -17.34
C GLY A 240 25.84 -7.42 -16.74
N GLU A 241 25.38 -7.75 -15.54
CA GLU A 241 25.68 -9.04 -14.90
C GLU A 241 24.96 -10.20 -15.60
N MET A 242 23.73 -9.98 -16.12
CA MET A 242 23.02 -10.98 -16.95
C MET A 242 23.83 -11.34 -18.21
N LEU A 243 24.32 -10.35 -18.93
CA LEU A 243 25.15 -10.55 -20.12
C LEU A 243 26.48 -11.23 -19.77
N LYS A 244 27.17 -10.74 -18.73
CA LYS A 244 28.46 -11.28 -18.27
C LYS A 244 28.37 -12.75 -17.92
N GLN A 245 27.28 -13.20 -17.30
CA GLN A 245 27.02 -14.61 -16.99
C GLN A 245 26.46 -15.42 -18.18
N GLY A 246 26.23 -14.79 -19.33
CA GLY A 246 25.71 -15.47 -20.52
C GLY A 246 24.22 -15.83 -20.47
N LYS A 247 23.45 -15.18 -19.60
CA LYS A 247 22.02 -15.44 -19.38
C LYS A 247 21.12 -14.65 -20.34
N VAL A 248 21.50 -14.60 -21.62
CA VAL A 248 20.79 -13.80 -22.63
C VAL A 248 19.33 -14.22 -22.79
N GLN A 249 19.07 -15.54 -22.90
CA GLN A 249 17.70 -16.06 -23.09
C GLN A 249 16.81 -15.78 -21.85
N GLU A 250 17.38 -15.90 -20.65
CA GLU A 250 16.70 -15.60 -19.41
C GLU A 250 16.36 -14.11 -19.31
N PHE A 251 17.30 -13.23 -19.71
CA PHE A 251 17.07 -11.78 -19.79
C PHE A 251 15.93 -11.46 -20.76
N VAL A 252 16.01 -11.97 -22.00
CA VAL A 252 14.99 -11.72 -23.03
C VAL A 252 13.60 -12.17 -22.54
N LYS A 253 13.50 -13.35 -21.93
CA LYS A 253 12.25 -13.81 -21.34
C LYS A 253 11.75 -12.88 -20.26
N THR A 254 12.59 -12.52 -19.29
CA THR A 254 12.24 -11.62 -18.19
C THR A 254 11.81 -10.23 -18.69
N TRP A 255 12.45 -9.76 -19.75
CA TRP A 255 12.12 -8.48 -20.38
C TRP A 255 10.73 -8.50 -21.03
N TRP A 256 10.37 -9.59 -21.73
CA TRP A 256 9.02 -9.77 -22.29
C TRP A 256 7.96 -9.95 -21.22
N ASP A 257 8.31 -10.57 -20.09
CA ASP A 257 7.45 -10.77 -18.92
C ASP A 257 7.36 -9.51 -18.02
N ALA A 258 7.98 -8.39 -18.44
CA ALA A 258 7.92 -7.13 -17.71
C ALA A 258 6.48 -6.71 -17.41
N LYS A 259 6.22 -6.38 -16.14
CA LYS A 259 4.87 -6.04 -15.66
C LYS A 259 4.52 -4.59 -16.01
N ASP A 260 3.31 -4.37 -16.51
CA ASP A 260 2.78 -3.00 -16.65
C ASP A 260 2.72 -2.35 -15.26
N TYR A 261 3.16 -1.09 -15.21
CA TYR A 261 3.06 -0.32 -13.97
C TYR A 261 1.59 -0.08 -13.62
N LYS A 262 1.24 -0.43 -12.41
CA LYS A 262 -0.04 -0.08 -11.79
C LYS A 262 0.24 0.74 -10.54
N PRO A 263 -0.44 1.88 -10.34
CA PRO A 263 -0.35 2.60 -9.07
C PRO A 263 -0.68 1.71 -7.88
N ASP A 264 -0.03 1.95 -6.76
CA ASP A 264 -0.29 1.22 -5.52
C ASP A 264 -1.80 1.25 -5.18
N GLY A 265 -2.34 0.11 -4.76
CA GLY A 265 -3.74 -0.05 -4.40
C GLY A 265 -4.69 -0.40 -5.57
N ILE A 266 -4.21 -0.45 -6.82
CA ILE A 266 -5.01 -0.97 -7.95
C ILE A 266 -4.67 -2.44 -8.19
N VAL A 267 -5.61 -3.32 -7.83
CA VAL A 267 -5.52 -4.77 -8.04
C VAL A 267 -6.53 -5.23 -9.10
N THR A 268 -6.20 -6.28 -9.84
CA THR A 268 -7.13 -6.90 -10.79
C THR A 268 -7.83 -8.09 -10.14
N LEU A 269 -8.95 -8.52 -10.72
CA LEU A 269 -9.62 -9.75 -10.27
C LEU A 269 -8.67 -10.96 -10.27
N LYS A 270 -7.74 -11.04 -11.24
CA LYS A 270 -6.72 -12.08 -11.29
C LYS A 270 -5.77 -12.03 -10.10
N ASP A 271 -5.39 -10.82 -9.67
CA ASP A 271 -4.54 -10.63 -8.50
C ASP A 271 -5.29 -11.08 -7.24
N ILE A 272 -6.59 -10.74 -7.11
CA ILE A 272 -7.47 -11.16 -6.01
C ILE A 272 -7.66 -12.69 -5.99
N ILE A 273 -7.88 -13.32 -7.14
CA ILE A 273 -8.03 -14.79 -7.23
C ILE A 273 -6.76 -15.46 -6.72
N LYS A 274 -5.59 -14.97 -7.16
CA LYS A 274 -4.30 -15.50 -6.72
C LYS A 274 -4.07 -15.30 -5.23
N GLU A 275 -4.46 -14.15 -4.68
CA GLU A 275 -4.40 -13.85 -3.26
C GLU A 275 -5.27 -14.85 -2.47
N ILE A 276 -6.51 -15.08 -2.90
CA ILE A 276 -7.44 -16.07 -2.27
C ILE A 276 -6.91 -17.51 -2.39
N GLU A 277 -6.26 -17.87 -3.52
CA GLU A 277 -5.67 -19.20 -3.70
C GLU A 277 -4.43 -19.43 -2.83
N GLU A 278 -3.72 -18.36 -2.46
CA GLU A 278 -2.50 -18.38 -1.64
C GLU A 278 -2.75 -18.05 -0.16
N GLU A 279 -3.91 -17.44 0.20
CA GLU A 279 -4.27 -17.13 1.57
C GLU A 279 -4.85 -18.37 2.28
N GLU A 280 -4.37 -18.60 3.50
CA GLU A 280 -5.09 -19.42 4.48
C GLU A 280 -6.38 -18.68 4.89
N GLU A 281 -7.49 -19.38 5.01
CA GLU A 281 -8.77 -18.79 5.47
C GLU A 281 -8.55 -18.00 6.77
N VAL A 282 -9.01 -16.74 6.79
CA VAL A 282 -8.95 -15.91 8.00
C VAL A 282 -9.81 -16.55 9.07
N GLU A 283 -9.16 -17.18 10.05
CA GLU A 283 -9.82 -17.88 11.13
C GLU A 283 -10.65 -16.91 11.97
N SER A 284 -11.94 -17.19 12.09
CA SER A 284 -12.85 -16.48 12.97
C SER A 284 -12.70 -17.01 14.40
N ILE A 285 -12.60 -16.11 15.37
CA ILE A 285 -12.58 -16.46 16.78
C ILE A 285 -13.96 -16.19 17.37
N ASP A 286 -14.53 -17.18 18.03
CA ASP A 286 -15.81 -17.05 18.69
C ASP A 286 -15.74 -16.15 19.93
N TYR A 287 -16.84 -15.49 20.24
CA TYR A 287 -17.03 -14.87 21.56
C TYR A 287 -17.27 -15.96 22.62
N PRO A 288 -17.06 -15.65 23.92
CA PRO A 288 -17.28 -16.62 24.99
C PRO A 288 -18.75 -17.08 25.14
N TRP A 289 -19.66 -16.45 24.42
CA TRP A 289 -21.12 -16.73 24.48
C TRP A 289 -21.63 -17.11 23.08
N GLU A 290 -22.15 -18.35 22.96
CA GLU A 290 -22.63 -18.91 21.69
C GLU A 290 -23.71 -18.04 21.05
N CYS A 291 -24.65 -17.53 21.86
CA CYS A 291 -25.72 -16.65 21.39
C CYS A 291 -25.25 -15.39 20.66
N LEU A 292 -24.03 -14.92 20.95
CA LEU A 292 -23.41 -13.80 20.22
C LEU A 292 -22.81 -14.28 18.89
N ASN A 293 -22.27 -15.48 18.87
CA ASN A 293 -21.67 -16.08 17.67
C ASN A 293 -22.73 -16.38 16.59
N GLU A 294 -23.93 -16.77 16.97
CA GLU A 294 -25.04 -16.98 16.04
C GLU A 294 -25.34 -15.76 15.16
N LYS A 295 -25.10 -14.53 15.68
CA LYS A 295 -25.30 -13.29 14.93
C LYS A 295 -24.03 -12.74 14.31
N THR A 296 -22.90 -12.90 14.97
CA THR A 296 -21.65 -12.26 14.56
C THR A 296 -20.76 -13.17 13.74
N HIS A 297 -20.90 -14.48 13.86
CA HIS A 297 -19.96 -15.48 13.40
C HIS A 297 -18.54 -15.19 13.93
N GLY A 298 -18.48 -14.81 15.22
CA GLY A 298 -17.22 -14.43 15.86
C GLY A 298 -16.66 -13.07 15.42
N PHE A 299 -15.35 -12.91 15.60
CA PHE A 299 -14.57 -11.72 15.20
C PHE A 299 -13.22 -12.15 14.62
N ARG A 300 -12.56 -11.26 13.85
CA ARG A 300 -11.38 -11.60 13.04
C ARG A 300 -10.26 -10.59 13.22
N ALA A 301 -9.04 -11.02 12.94
CA ALA A 301 -7.95 -10.07 12.70
C ALA A 301 -8.31 -9.17 11.49
N GLY A 302 -7.87 -7.91 11.52
CA GLY A 302 -8.26 -6.89 10.54
C GLY A 302 -9.62 -6.24 10.81
N GLU A 303 -10.36 -6.64 11.87
CA GLU A 303 -11.65 -6.03 12.24
C GLU A 303 -11.53 -5.05 13.41
N LEU A 304 -12.35 -4.01 13.37
CA LEU A 304 -12.58 -3.04 14.43
C LEU A 304 -13.96 -3.29 15.05
N VAL A 305 -13.98 -3.80 16.28
CA VAL A 305 -15.18 -4.08 17.05
C VAL A 305 -15.40 -2.97 18.09
N THR A 306 -16.51 -2.29 18.04
CA THR A 306 -16.85 -1.26 19.04
C THR A 306 -17.88 -1.78 20.03
N ILE A 307 -17.59 -1.62 21.33
CA ILE A 307 -18.49 -1.91 22.44
C ILE A 307 -18.95 -0.59 23.05
N THR A 308 -20.26 -0.40 23.16
CA THR A 308 -20.82 0.83 23.72
C THR A 308 -21.92 0.54 24.74
N SER A 309 -22.04 1.41 25.72
CA SER A 309 -23.14 1.40 26.69
C SER A 309 -23.20 2.70 27.49
N GLY A 310 -24.27 2.89 28.25
CA GLY A 310 -24.33 3.87 29.34
C GLY A 310 -23.27 3.61 30.43
N ALA A 311 -23.16 4.54 31.39
CA ALA A 311 -22.25 4.38 32.50
C ALA A 311 -22.62 3.21 33.40
N GLY A 312 -21.64 2.46 33.90
CA GLY A 312 -21.86 1.37 34.85
C GLY A 312 -22.57 0.11 34.30
N MET A 313 -22.76 -0.01 32.97
CA MET A 313 -23.46 -1.13 32.35
C MET A 313 -22.64 -2.42 32.20
N GLY A 314 -21.38 -2.43 32.62
CA GLY A 314 -20.54 -3.62 32.61
C GLY A 314 -19.61 -3.75 31.41
N LYS A 315 -19.29 -2.65 30.64
CA LYS A 315 -18.36 -2.68 29.51
C LYS A 315 -17.02 -3.34 29.85
N SER A 316 -16.37 -2.87 30.92
CA SER A 316 -15.06 -3.39 31.32
C SER A 316 -15.14 -4.87 31.75
N GLN A 317 -16.24 -5.30 32.36
CA GLN A 317 -16.43 -6.71 32.71
C GLN A 317 -16.65 -7.57 31.46
N PHE A 318 -17.46 -7.11 30.50
CA PHE A 318 -17.63 -7.76 29.21
C PHE A 318 -16.26 -7.93 28.49
N MET A 319 -15.45 -6.87 28.49
CA MET A 319 -14.12 -6.93 27.88
C MET A 319 -13.18 -7.91 28.58
N ARG A 320 -13.19 -7.98 29.91
CA ARG A 320 -12.40 -8.96 30.67
C ARG A 320 -12.75 -10.41 30.34
N GLU A 321 -14.04 -10.71 30.12
CA GLU A 321 -14.45 -12.04 29.63
C GLU A 321 -13.91 -12.32 28.23
N VAL A 322 -13.94 -11.35 27.32
CA VAL A 322 -13.38 -11.47 25.97
C VAL A 322 -11.86 -11.62 26.00
N GLU A 323 -11.16 -10.80 26.79
CA GLU A 323 -9.71 -10.87 27.00
C GLU A 323 -9.27 -12.24 27.51
N PHE A 324 -9.97 -12.77 28.53
CA PHE A 324 -9.71 -14.08 29.09
C PHE A 324 -10.05 -15.19 28.12
N HIS A 325 -11.12 -15.05 27.36
CA HIS A 325 -11.49 -16.01 26.32
C HIS A 325 -10.40 -16.07 25.23
N LEU A 326 -9.94 -14.92 24.70
CA LEU A 326 -8.82 -14.85 23.78
C LEU A 326 -7.56 -15.53 24.31
N TYR A 327 -7.24 -15.30 25.58
CA TYR A 327 -6.13 -15.98 26.25
C TYR A 327 -6.26 -17.51 26.24
N ASN A 328 -7.47 -18.05 26.38
CA ASN A 328 -7.70 -19.49 26.42
C ASN A 328 -7.74 -20.15 25.05
N VAL A 329 -8.36 -19.49 24.04
CA VAL A 329 -8.62 -20.13 22.75
C VAL A 329 -7.54 -19.86 21.70
N THR A 330 -6.73 -18.81 21.90
CA THR A 330 -5.60 -18.52 21.03
C THR A 330 -4.27 -18.69 21.78
N LYS A 331 -3.17 -18.57 21.04
CA LYS A 331 -1.80 -18.40 21.61
C LYS A 331 -1.28 -16.98 21.38
N ASP A 332 -2.11 -16.09 20.86
CA ASP A 332 -1.74 -14.74 20.49
C ASP A 332 -1.49 -13.85 21.70
N VAL A 333 -0.70 -12.81 21.50
CA VAL A 333 -0.43 -11.80 22.53
C VAL A 333 -1.50 -10.71 22.47
N ILE A 334 -1.95 -10.28 23.66
CA ILE A 334 -3.03 -9.30 23.84
C ILE A 334 -2.44 -7.99 24.36
N GLY A 335 -2.70 -6.89 23.65
CA GLY A 335 -2.34 -5.53 24.03
C GLY A 335 -3.50 -4.81 24.72
N ILE A 336 -3.35 -4.37 25.96
CA ILE A 336 -4.38 -3.66 26.72
C ILE A 336 -3.98 -2.21 26.91
N ILE A 337 -4.82 -1.31 26.38
CA ILE A 337 -4.68 0.14 26.44
C ILE A 337 -5.90 0.68 27.21
N ALA A 338 -5.83 0.58 28.53
CA ALA A 338 -6.88 1.11 29.41
C ALA A 338 -6.49 2.51 29.88
N LEU A 339 -7.18 3.52 29.35
CA LEU A 339 -6.87 4.93 29.66
C LEU A 339 -7.58 5.40 30.94
N GLU A 340 -8.63 4.70 31.39
CA GLU A 340 -9.37 5.03 32.62
C GLU A 340 -8.87 4.26 33.85
N GLU A 341 -8.16 3.17 33.67
CA GLU A 341 -7.67 2.41 34.82
C GLU A 341 -6.17 2.12 34.76
N VAL A 342 -5.58 1.90 35.93
CA VAL A 342 -4.17 1.54 36.00
C VAL A 342 -3.95 0.09 35.57
N PRO A 343 -2.84 -0.28 34.90
CA PRO A 343 -2.56 -1.64 34.44
C PRO A 343 -2.71 -2.74 35.50
N LYS A 344 -2.43 -2.40 36.76
CA LYS A 344 -2.66 -3.30 37.90
C LYS A 344 -4.12 -3.73 38.04
N MET A 345 -5.08 -2.84 37.74
CA MET A 345 -6.50 -3.16 37.85
C MET A 345 -6.95 -4.00 36.67
N SER A 346 -6.47 -3.69 35.47
CA SER A 346 -6.74 -4.49 34.26
C SER A 346 -6.21 -5.93 34.43
N GLY A 347 -4.95 -6.10 34.89
CA GLY A 347 -4.38 -7.41 35.16
C GLY A 347 -5.14 -8.18 36.26
N LEU A 348 -5.54 -7.52 37.34
CA LEU A 348 -6.38 -8.12 38.38
C LEU A 348 -7.78 -8.48 37.84
N GLY A 349 -8.31 -7.71 36.88
CA GLY A 349 -9.58 -7.99 36.21
C GLY A 349 -9.53 -9.35 35.50
N VAL A 350 -8.53 -9.55 34.63
CA VAL A 350 -8.31 -10.83 33.93
C VAL A 350 -8.08 -11.97 34.90
N ALA A 351 -7.23 -11.77 35.92
CA ALA A 351 -6.97 -12.77 36.96
C ALA A 351 -8.23 -13.11 37.77
N SER A 352 -9.18 -12.19 37.93
CA SER A 352 -10.47 -12.42 38.58
C SER A 352 -11.35 -13.41 37.81
N ILE A 353 -11.32 -13.34 36.47
CA ILE A 353 -12.01 -14.30 35.61
C ILE A 353 -11.41 -15.71 35.77
N LEU A 354 -10.07 -15.82 35.73
CA LEU A 354 -9.37 -17.09 35.97
C LEU A 354 -9.69 -17.66 37.35
N ALA A 355 -9.73 -16.80 38.39
CA ALA A 355 -10.00 -17.20 39.75
C ALA A 355 -11.48 -17.57 40.01
N ASN A 356 -12.35 -17.23 39.08
CA ASN A 356 -13.79 -17.27 39.28
C ASN A 356 -14.22 -16.54 40.59
N LYS A 357 -13.56 -15.39 40.86
CA LYS A 357 -13.71 -14.62 42.10
C LYS A 357 -13.27 -13.17 41.90
N PRO A 358 -14.04 -12.17 42.33
CA PRO A 358 -13.72 -10.76 42.15
C PRO A 358 -12.54 -10.31 43.05
N LEU A 359 -11.31 -10.49 42.61
CA LEU A 359 -10.08 -10.23 43.40
C LEU A 359 -9.94 -8.76 43.84
N HIS A 360 -10.64 -7.83 43.21
CA HIS A 360 -10.70 -6.42 43.59
C HIS A 360 -11.68 -6.14 44.74
N ARG A 361 -12.62 -7.07 45.02
CA ARG A 361 -13.67 -6.97 46.05
C ARG A 361 -13.49 -8.00 47.18
N LEU A 362 -12.26 -8.41 47.46
CA LEU A 362 -12.01 -9.32 48.57
C LEU A 362 -12.50 -8.72 49.88
N PRO A 363 -12.95 -9.57 50.87
CA PRO A 363 -13.55 -9.12 52.11
C PRO A 363 -12.64 -8.11 52.84
N ARG A 364 -13.26 -7.05 53.41
CA ARG A 364 -12.53 -5.95 54.06
C ARG A 364 -11.87 -6.37 55.38
N ASP A 365 -12.39 -7.39 56.01
CA ASP A 365 -11.90 -8.01 57.25
C ASP A 365 -10.74 -8.99 57.02
N MET A 366 -10.49 -9.36 55.77
CA MET A 366 -9.37 -10.21 55.39
C MET A 366 -8.03 -9.52 55.68
N ASN A 367 -7.08 -10.24 56.29
CA ASN A 367 -5.71 -9.76 56.51
C ASN A 367 -5.07 -9.27 55.23
N LYS A 368 -4.38 -8.10 55.28
CA LYS A 368 -3.79 -7.44 54.08
C LYS A 368 -2.76 -8.31 53.38
N ASP A 369 -1.98 -9.12 54.14
CA ASP A 369 -0.97 -10.02 53.57
C ASP A 369 -1.66 -11.16 52.82
N LEU A 370 -2.72 -11.75 53.38
CA LEU A 370 -3.52 -12.79 52.73
C LEU A 370 -4.21 -12.28 51.48
N VAL A 371 -4.71 -11.03 51.50
CA VAL A 371 -5.27 -10.36 50.29
C VAL A 371 -4.23 -10.23 49.20
N LYS A 372 -2.99 -9.85 49.58
CA LYS A 372 -1.88 -9.70 48.63
C LYS A 372 -1.46 -11.06 48.06
N GLU A 373 -1.32 -12.08 48.92
CA GLU A 373 -1.00 -13.43 48.50
C GLU A 373 -2.03 -14.03 47.56
N GLU A 374 -3.31 -13.88 47.86
CA GLU A 374 -4.39 -14.37 47.00
C GLU A 374 -4.35 -13.70 45.60
N LYS A 375 -4.15 -12.37 45.51
CA LYS A 375 -3.98 -11.67 44.26
C LYS A 375 -2.78 -12.14 43.46
N LEU A 376 -1.61 -12.30 44.13
CA LEU A 376 -0.39 -12.75 43.49
C LEU A 376 -0.47 -14.20 43.00
N LYS A 377 -1.16 -15.08 43.77
CA LYS A 377 -1.42 -16.45 43.39
C LYS A 377 -2.05 -16.56 42.00
N TRP A 378 -3.09 -15.81 41.76
CA TRP A 378 -3.84 -15.88 40.51
C TRP A 378 -3.15 -15.13 39.35
N LEU A 379 -2.53 -13.98 39.64
CA LEU A 379 -1.73 -13.27 38.62
C LEU A 379 -0.55 -14.11 38.12
N ARG A 380 0.11 -14.91 38.98
CA ARG A 380 1.22 -15.78 38.59
C ARG A 380 0.80 -17.01 37.79
N GLN A 381 -0.50 -17.31 37.71
CA GLN A 381 -1.03 -18.39 36.86
C GLN A 381 -1.26 -17.95 35.43
N LEU A 382 -1.35 -16.64 35.18
CA LEU A 382 -1.40 -16.11 33.84
C LEU A 382 0.02 -16.13 33.23
N ASP A 383 0.12 -16.52 31.98
CA ASP A 383 1.38 -16.42 31.22
C ASP A 383 1.74 -14.95 31.03
N ASP A 384 2.84 -14.52 31.61
CA ASP A 384 3.29 -13.12 31.63
C ASP A 384 3.71 -12.61 30.24
N THR A 385 3.96 -13.51 29.29
CA THR A 385 4.30 -13.16 27.90
C THR A 385 3.08 -12.85 27.05
N ARG A 386 1.88 -13.24 27.49
CA ARG A 386 0.65 -13.16 26.70
C ARG A 386 -0.13 -11.84 26.85
N PHE A 387 0.20 -11.00 27.83
CA PHE A 387 -0.44 -9.73 28.09
C PHE A 387 0.55 -8.58 28.13
N ASN A 388 0.31 -7.55 27.32
CA ASN A 388 1.07 -6.31 27.37
C ASN A 388 0.14 -5.14 27.71
N PHE A 389 0.50 -4.36 28.71
CA PHE A 389 -0.30 -3.24 29.19
C PHE A 389 0.41 -1.91 28.91
N TRP A 390 -0.30 -0.96 28.34
CA TRP A 390 0.23 0.39 28.26
C TRP A 390 -0.07 1.17 29.54
N LYS A 391 0.98 1.49 30.28
CA LYS A 391 0.89 2.36 31.47
C LYS A 391 0.89 3.82 31.01
N HIS A 392 -0.28 4.43 31.05
CA HIS A 392 -0.48 5.85 30.68
C HIS A 392 -0.73 6.71 31.92
N TRP A 393 -0.18 7.96 31.91
CA TRP A 393 -0.43 8.99 32.93
C TRP A 393 -0.52 10.35 32.22
N GLY A 394 -1.61 11.11 32.44
CA GLY A 394 -1.85 12.42 31.87
C GLY A 394 -2.52 12.41 30.50
N SER A 395 -2.54 13.57 29.83
CA SER A 395 -3.06 13.69 28.47
C SER A 395 -2.17 12.94 27.47
N THR A 396 -2.77 12.31 26.49
CA THR A 396 -2.05 11.66 25.38
C THR A 396 -2.53 12.24 24.07
N ASN A 397 -1.61 12.42 23.12
CA ASN A 397 -1.99 12.81 21.76
C ASN A 397 -2.15 11.58 20.87
N GLU A 398 -2.79 11.75 19.71
CA GLU A 398 -3.04 10.71 18.71
C GLU A 398 -1.74 9.98 18.30
N ASP A 399 -0.67 10.72 18.00
CA ASP A 399 0.58 10.15 17.49
C ASP A 399 1.22 9.20 18.48
N ASN A 400 1.10 9.49 19.77
CA ASN A 400 1.60 8.63 20.82
C ASN A 400 0.81 7.30 20.90
N LEU A 401 -0.52 7.36 20.80
CA LEU A 401 -1.36 6.17 20.76
C LEU A 401 -0.99 5.25 19.60
N PHE A 402 -0.95 5.78 18.36
CA PHE A 402 -0.64 5.00 17.17
C PHE A 402 0.77 4.41 17.20
N SER A 403 1.75 5.20 17.67
CA SER A 403 3.14 4.75 17.86
C SER A 403 3.23 3.58 18.83
N ARG A 404 2.44 3.59 19.94
CA ARG A 404 2.40 2.51 20.92
C ARG A 404 1.74 1.25 20.38
N ILE A 405 0.60 1.37 19.69
CA ILE A 405 -0.05 0.22 19.04
C ILE A 405 0.91 -0.43 18.03
N ARG A 406 1.56 0.37 17.16
CA ARG A 406 2.56 -0.15 16.20
C ARG A 406 3.73 -0.84 16.90
N TYR A 407 4.24 -0.26 17.99
CA TYR A 407 5.32 -0.85 18.75
C TYR A 407 4.91 -2.19 19.36
N MET A 408 3.75 -2.24 20.04
CA MET A 408 3.24 -3.46 20.66
C MET A 408 2.97 -4.56 19.62
N ALA A 409 2.40 -4.21 18.47
CA ALA A 409 2.15 -5.16 17.39
C ALA A 409 3.44 -5.71 16.77
N LYS A 410 4.49 -4.85 16.57
CA LYS A 410 5.71 -5.26 15.89
C LYS A 410 6.80 -5.82 16.80
N ALA A 411 6.90 -5.31 18.04
CA ALA A 411 7.96 -5.70 18.97
C ALA A 411 7.54 -6.81 19.93
N PHE A 412 6.25 -6.88 20.28
CA PHE A 412 5.70 -7.88 21.19
C PHE A 412 4.74 -8.86 20.50
N ASP A 413 4.57 -8.73 19.19
CA ASP A 413 3.67 -9.57 18.38
C ASP A 413 2.23 -9.57 18.88
N CYS A 414 1.76 -8.43 19.41
CA CYS A 414 0.38 -8.28 19.85
C CYS A 414 -0.56 -8.33 18.65
N LYS A 415 -1.45 -9.31 18.60
CA LYS A 415 -2.43 -9.50 17.54
C LYS A 415 -3.81 -8.95 17.91
N TRP A 416 -4.16 -8.97 19.18
CA TRP A 416 -5.43 -8.48 19.71
C TRP A 416 -5.21 -7.27 20.59
N PHE A 417 -6.02 -6.24 20.40
CA PHE A 417 -5.94 -5.01 21.18
C PHE A 417 -7.27 -4.64 21.81
N VAL A 418 -7.21 -4.16 23.04
CA VAL A 418 -8.34 -3.54 23.74
C VAL A 418 -8.00 -2.08 24.02
N LEU A 419 -8.83 -1.16 23.53
CA LEU A 419 -8.70 0.29 23.75
C LEU A 419 -9.91 0.81 24.54
N ASP A 420 -9.71 1.12 25.82
CA ASP A 420 -10.74 1.65 26.74
C ASP A 420 -10.29 3.00 27.31
N HIS A 421 -10.84 4.16 26.93
CA HIS A 421 -11.70 4.53 25.81
C HIS A 421 -11.20 5.82 25.12
N LEU A 422 -11.69 6.09 23.89
CA LEU A 422 -11.21 7.20 23.04
C LEU A 422 -11.42 8.62 23.63
N SER A 423 -12.48 8.84 24.43
CA SER A 423 -12.86 10.19 24.87
C SER A 423 -11.79 10.87 25.72
N ILE A 424 -10.86 10.12 26.32
CA ILE A 424 -9.76 10.70 27.11
C ILE A 424 -8.72 11.39 26.22
N ILE A 425 -8.55 10.92 24.98
CA ILE A 425 -7.56 11.47 24.05
C ILE A 425 -8.00 12.85 23.54
N VAL A 426 -9.31 13.12 23.54
CA VAL A 426 -9.92 14.33 22.98
C VAL A 426 -10.55 15.25 24.02
N SER A 427 -10.43 14.92 25.32
CA SER A 427 -11.15 15.59 26.41
C SER A 427 -10.82 17.06 26.65
N ASP A 428 -9.68 17.55 26.12
CA ASP A 428 -9.21 18.92 26.29
C ASP A 428 -9.62 19.86 25.15
N GLN A 429 -10.50 19.43 24.23
CA GLN A 429 -10.88 20.18 23.04
C GLN A 429 -12.33 20.68 23.11
N ASP A 430 -12.65 21.75 22.36
CA ASP A 430 -14.02 22.23 22.17
C ASP A 430 -14.87 21.18 21.42
N MET A 431 -16.21 21.17 21.60
CA MET A 431 -17.09 20.11 21.08
C MET A 431 -16.98 19.87 19.57
N ASP A 432 -16.77 20.91 18.75
CA ASP A 432 -16.61 20.76 17.30
C ASP A 432 -15.23 20.18 16.93
N ASP A 433 -14.21 20.50 17.73
CA ASP A 433 -12.87 19.98 17.57
C ASP A 433 -12.77 18.54 18.11
N GLU A 434 -13.49 18.20 19.20
CA GLU A 434 -13.65 16.82 19.70
C GLU A 434 -14.18 15.90 18.60
N ARG A 435 -15.21 16.32 17.89
CA ARG A 435 -15.81 15.54 16.81
C ARG A 435 -14.82 15.28 15.66
N LYS A 436 -14.13 16.31 15.20
CA LYS A 436 -13.12 16.20 14.13
C LYS A 436 -11.94 15.31 14.55
N ALA A 437 -11.51 15.44 15.80
CA ALA A 437 -10.45 14.61 16.34
C ALA A 437 -10.85 13.13 16.41
N ILE A 438 -12.08 12.83 16.85
CA ILE A 438 -12.60 11.45 16.82
C ILE A 438 -12.68 10.91 15.39
N ASP A 439 -13.12 11.71 14.41
CA ASP A 439 -13.15 11.31 13.01
C ASP A 439 -11.76 10.97 12.47
N SER A 440 -10.76 11.81 12.78
CA SER A 440 -9.34 11.59 12.46
C SER A 440 -8.81 10.30 13.08
N ILE A 441 -9.02 10.13 14.39
CA ILE A 441 -8.55 8.97 15.15
C ILE A 441 -9.18 7.69 14.59
N MET A 442 -10.49 7.66 14.36
CA MET A 442 -11.19 6.49 13.84
C MET A 442 -10.69 6.09 12.46
N THR A 443 -10.44 7.07 11.58
CA THR A 443 -9.87 6.83 10.25
C THR A 443 -8.49 6.21 10.35
N LYS A 444 -7.62 6.77 11.20
CA LYS A 444 -6.28 6.25 11.44
C LYS A 444 -6.29 4.86 12.11
N LEU A 445 -7.18 4.63 13.08
CA LEU A 445 -7.35 3.31 13.71
C LEU A 445 -7.78 2.26 12.70
N ARG A 446 -8.76 2.58 11.83
CA ARG A 446 -9.19 1.66 10.79
C ARG A 446 -8.06 1.29 9.83
N SER A 447 -7.29 2.28 9.39
CA SER A 447 -6.11 2.06 8.54
C SER A 447 -5.05 1.22 9.24
N LEU A 448 -4.80 1.48 10.52
CA LEU A 448 -3.82 0.76 11.33
C LEU A 448 -4.20 -0.71 11.55
N VAL A 449 -5.48 -0.97 11.83
CA VAL A 449 -6.04 -2.32 12.01
C VAL A 449 -5.84 -3.16 10.74
N GLN A 450 -6.08 -2.58 9.56
CA GLN A 450 -5.85 -3.26 8.29
C GLN A 450 -4.36 -3.41 7.96
N GLU A 451 -3.56 -2.34 8.15
CA GLU A 451 -2.10 -2.36 7.86
C GLU A 451 -1.35 -3.42 8.66
N LEU A 452 -1.71 -3.58 9.94
CA LEU A 452 -1.04 -4.50 10.86
C LEU A 452 -1.72 -5.87 10.95
N ASN A 453 -2.87 -6.04 10.31
CA ASN A 453 -3.74 -7.22 10.42
C ASN A 453 -4.00 -7.63 11.88
N ILE A 454 -4.40 -6.65 12.72
CA ILE A 454 -4.71 -6.84 14.14
C ILE A 454 -6.21 -6.76 14.38
N GLY A 455 -6.74 -7.48 15.38
CA GLY A 455 -8.09 -7.28 15.88
C GLY A 455 -8.11 -6.19 16.97
N LEU A 456 -9.00 -5.22 16.86
CA LEU A 456 -9.12 -4.13 17.83
C LEU A 456 -10.52 -4.04 18.42
N PHE A 457 -10.62 -4.17 19.74
CA PHE A 457 -11.81 -3.89 20.51
C PHE A 457 -11.74 -2.46 21.06
N LEU A 458 -12.69 -1.62 20.65
CA LEU A 458 -12.80 -0.24 21.05
C LEU A 458 -13.98 -0.05 21.98
N VAL A 459 -13.74 0.44 23.19
CA VAL A 459 -14.83 0.87 24.10
C VAL A 459 -15.17 2.32 23.83
N SER A 460 -16.45 2.62 23.65
CA SER A 460 -16.98 3.95 23.42
C SER A 460 -18.14 4.27 24.35
N HIS A 461 -18.25 5.52 24.76
CA HIS A 461 -19.39 6.03 25.53
C HIS A 461 -20.54 6.49 24.64
N LEU A 462 -21.75 6.48 25.21
CA LEU A 462 -22.93 7.06 24.60
C LEU A 462 -23.09 8.55 24.96
N LYS A 463 -23.77 9.27 24.07
CA LYS A 463 -24.36 10.56 24.41
C LYS A 463 -25.48 10.36 25.42
N ARG A 464 -25.84 11.42 26.16
CA ARG A 464 -27.05 11.39 26.97
C ARG A 464 -28.26 11.17 26.06
N PRO A 465 -29.13 10.19 26.37
CA PRO A 465 -30.32 9.91 25.56
C PRO A 465 -31.33 11.09 25.64
N THR A 466 -32.05 11.29 24.56
CA THR A 466 -33.17 12.26 24.53
C THR A 466 -34.47 11.70 25.07
N GLY A 467 -34.51 10.37 25.34
CA GLY A 467 -35.67 9.62 25.85
C GLY A 467 -35.40 8.95 27.19
N LYS A 468 -35.78 7.68 27.32
CA LYS A 468 -35.56 6.87 28.51
C LYS A 468 -34.07 6.72 28.78
N ALA A 469 -33.67 6.94 30.03
CA ALA A 469 -32.24 6.85 30.40
C ALA A 469 -31.71 5.41 30.17
N HIS A 470 -30.44 5.30 29.80
CA HIS A 470 -29.82 3.99 29.58
C HIS A 470 -29.80 3.14 30.85
N GLU A 471 -29.58 3.78 32.02
CA GLU A 471 -29.63 3.15 33.35
C GLU A 471 -31.01 2.61 33.75
N ASP A 472 -32.06 3.11 33.11
CA ASP A 472 -33.43 2.64 33.31
C ASP A 472 -33.84 1.56 32.27
N GLY A 473 -32.91 1.09 31.46
CA GLY A 473 -33.15 0.10 30.42
C GLY A 473 -33.57 0.72 29.08
N GLY A 474 -33.16 1.97 28.80
CA GLY A 474 -33.33 2.58 27.48
C GLY A 474 -32.55 1.81 26.41
N GLN A 475 -33.22 1.56 25.27
CA GLN A 475 -32.61 0.87 24.13
C GLN A 475 -31.55 1.75 23.49
N ILE A 476 -30.43 1.14 23.09
CA ILE A 476 -29.29 1.84 22.45
C ILE A 476 -29.43 1.86 20.93
N SER A 477 -29.12 3.00 20.32
CA SER A 477 -29.04 3.16 18.88
C SER A 477 -27.68 3.64 18.42
N LEU A 478 -27.33 3.42 17.12
CA LEU A 478 -26.09 3.93 16.54
C LEU A 478 -25.98 5.47 16.57
N ALA A 479 -27.12 6.18 16.58
CA ALA A 479 -27.15 7.65 16.62
C ALA A 479 -26.70 8.23 17.97
N GLU A 480 -26.71 7.41 19.03
CA GLU A 480 -26.33 7.81 20.39
C GLU A 480 -24.84 7.63 20.69
N LEU A 481 -24.05 7.08 19.77
CA LEU A 481 -22.59 7.02 19.93
C LEU A 481 -22.02 8.43 20.13
N ARG A 482 -21.25 8.59 21.22
CA ARG A 482 -20.65 9.88 21.57
C ARG A 482 -19.55 10.25 20.58
N GLY A 483 -19.55 11.50 20.14
CA GLY A 483 -18.52 12.10 19.32
C GLY A 483 -18.89 12.12 17.85
N SER A 484 -18.95 11.01 17.15
CA SER A 484 -19.10 11.04 15.70
C SER A 484 -19.80 9.82 15.11
N ALA A 485 -20.47 10.02 13.96
CA ALA A 485 -20.98 8.96 13.12
C ALA A 485 -19.84 8.05 12.57
N SER A 486 -18.59 8.54 12.57
CA SER A 486 -17.43 7.78 12.11
C SER A 486 -17.18 6.50 12.91
N ILE A 487 -17.48 6.49 14.22
CA ILE A 487 -17.40 5.29 15.05
C ILE A 487 -18.30 4.20 14.47
N ALA A 488 -19.58 4.54 14.19
CA ALA A 488 -20.51 3.60 13.59
C ALA A 488 -20.10 3.20 12.16
N GLN A 489 -19.60 4.14 11.36
CA GLN A 489 -19.25 3.89 9.96
C GLN A 489 -18.00 3.02 9.81
N LEU A 490 -16.96 3.29 10.59
CA LEU A 490 -15.64 2.67 10.46
C LEU A 490 -15.48 1.36 11.23
N SER A 491 -16.34 1.10 12.24
CA SER A 491 -16.38 -0.20 12.91
C SER A 491 -16.99 -1.28 12.03
N ASP A 492 -16.47 -2.49 12.10
CA ASP A 492 -17.03 -3.67 11.42
C ASP A 492 -18.20 -4.26 12.21
N ILE A 493 -18.05 -4.34 13.53
CA ILE A 493 -19.09 -4.77 14.46
C ILE A 493 -19.29 -3.69 15.51
N VAL A 494 -20.55 -3.40 15.87
CA VAL A 494 -20.90 -2.51 16.99
C VAL A 494 -21.86 -3.25 17.91
N LEU A 495 -21.44 -3.43 19.17
CA LEU A 495 -22.21 -4.07 20.23
C LEU A 495 -22.67 -3.03 21.24
N GLY A 496 -23.96 -3.03 21.55
CA GLY A 496 -24.58 -2.24 22.61
C GLY A 496 -24.87 -3.09 23.83
N LEU A 497 -24.48 -2.62 25.02
CA LEU A 497 -24.80 -3.28 26.28
C LEU A 497 -25.91 -2.50 26.99
N GLU A 498 -27.09 -3.08 27.08
CA GLU A 498 -28.32 -2.49 27.67
C GLU A 498 -28.63 -3.18 29.00
N ARG A 499 -28.91 -2.43 30.06
CA ARG A 499 -29.27 -2.96 31.38
C ARG A 499 -30.16 -1.99 32.13
N ASN A 500 -31.22 -2.49 32.74
CA ASN A 500 -32.05 -1.72 33.66
C ASN A 500 -31.52 -1.86 35.09
N GLN A 501 -30.68 -0.91 35.52
CA GLN A 501 -30.06 -0.92 36.85
C GLN A 501 -31.03 -0.54 37.97
N GLN A 502 -32.21 0.05 37.63
CA GLN A 502 -33.18 0.53 38.58
C GLN A 502 -34.37 -0.41 38.71
N HIS A 503 -34.37 -1.56 38.04
CA HIS A 503 -35.46 -2.51 38.10
C HIS A 503 -35.63 -3.10 39.50
N GLU A 504 -36.88 -3.35 39.94
CA GLU A 504 -37.16 -3.93 41.26
C GLU A 504 -36.67 -5.37 41.39
N ASP A 505 -36.77 -6.13 40.31
CA ASP A 505 -36.26 -7.49 40.21
C ASP A 505 -34.73 -7.50 40.08
N GLU A 506 -34.10 -8.27 40.96
CA GLU A 506 -32.64 -8.36 41.06
C GLU A 506 -32.02 -9.08 39.87
N ASP A 507 -32.66 -10.10 39.35
CA ASP A 507 -32.17 -10.84 38.17
C ASP A 507 -32.16 -9.93 36.93
N ILE A 508 -33.19 -9.10 36.76
CA ILE A 508 -33.26 -8.11 35.68
C ILE A 508 -32.19 -7.02 35.87
N ARG A 509 -31.99 -6.56 37.13
CA ARG A 509 -30.91 -5.56 37.43
C ARG A 509 -29.53 -6.08 37.10
N HIS A 510 -29.27 -7.38 37.19
CA HIS A 510 -27.99 -8.02 36.95
C HIS A 510 -27.85 -8.57 35.53
N THR A 511 -28.92 -8.57 34.73
CA THR A 511 -28.92 -9.07 33.36
C THR A 511 -28.66 -7.93 32.37
N THR A 512 -27.64 -8.11 31.53
CA THR A 512 -27.29 -7.20 30.45
C THR A 512 -27.71 -7.80 29.12
N THR A 513 -28.50 -7.08 28.33
CA THR A 513 -28.80 -7.42 26.94
C THR A 513 -27.65 -6.98 26.05
N VAL A 514 -27.03 -7.90 25.34
CA VAL A 514 -26.07 -7.60 24.30
C VAL A 514 -26.79 -7.47 22.97
N ARG A 515 -26.80 -6.29 22.40
CA ARG A 515 -27.44 -5.99 21.12
C ARG A 515 -26.38 -5.78 20.04
N VAL A 516 -26.49 -6.48 18.93
CA VAL A 516 -25.71 -6.18 17.72
C VAL A 516 -26.36 -4.98 17.03
N LEU A 517 -25.69 -3.83 17.07
CA LEU A 517 -26.15 -2.60 16.44
C LEU A 517 -25.72 -2.53 14.97
N LYS A 518 -24.58 -3.11 14.67
CA LYS A 518 -24.01 -3.21 13.32
C LYS A 518 -23.17 -4.47 13.21
N ASN A 519 -23.26 -5.15 12.08
CA ASN A 519 -22.34 -6.20 11.68
C ASN A 519 -22.14 -6.13 10.17
N ARG A 520 -20.93 -5.82 9.74
CA ARG A 520 -20.59 -5.69 8.31
C ARG A 520 -20.49 -7.06 7.64
N PHE A 521 -20.08 -8.09 8.39
CA PHE A 521 -19.85 -9.43 7.86
C PHE A 521 -21.15 -10.18 7.58
N THR A 522 -22.05 -10.28 8.59
CA THR A 522 -23.29 -11.03 8.44
C THR A 522 -24.49 -10.15 8.06
N GLY A 523 -24.46 -8.85 8.35
CA GLY A 523 -25.61 -7.95 8.23
C GLY A 523 -26.65 -8.12 9.32
N LEU A 524 -26.51 -9.11 10.23
CA LEU A 524 -27.48 -9.39 11.27
C LEU A 524 -27.37 -8.39 12.42
N THR A 525 -28.52 -7.91 12.89
CA THR A 525 -28.63 -6.95 14.00
C THR A 525 -29.70 -7.36 15.00
N GLY A 526 -29.86 -6.60 16.09
CA GLY A 526 -30.85 -6.82 17.14
C GLY A 526 -30.30 -7.51 18.39
N PRO A 527 -31.13 -7.85 19.39
CA PRO A 527 -30.68 -8.53 20.59
C PRO A 527 -30.05 -9.87 20.26
N ALA A 528 -28.90 -10.15 20.86
CA ALA A 528 -28.17 -11.39 20.65
C ALA A 528 -28.14 -12.25 21.92
N CYS A 529 -27.68 -11.67 23.03
CA CYS A 529 -27.49 -12.37 24.28
C CYS A 529 -28.13 -11.63 25.46
N TYR A 530 -28.44 -12.40 26.47
CA TYR A 530 -28.74 -11.91 27.81
C TYR A 530 -27.68 -12.46 28.74
N LEU A 531 -26.89 -11.59 29.37
CA LEU A 531 -25.75 -11.96 30.20
C LEU A 531 -26.02 -11.56 31.65
N PHE A 532 -26.15 -12.57 32.52
CA PHE A 532 -26.26 -12.37 33.95
C PHE A 532 -24.90 -12.18 34.58
N TYR A 533 -24.74 -11.11 35.36
CA TYR A 533 -23.54 -10.85 36.14
C TYR A 533 -23.70 -11.42 37.55
N ASP A 534 -22.94 -12.46 37.83
CA ASP A 534 -22.85 -13.06 39.16
C ASP A 534 -21.85 -12.26 40.03
N GLN A 535 -22.37 -11.71 41.14
CA GLN A 535 -21.54 -10.88 42.04
C GLN A 535 -20.51 -11.67 42.84
N ASP A 536 -20.77 -12.95 43.12
CA ASP A 536 -19.91 -13.80 43.92
C ASP A 536 -18.68 -14.27 43.11
N THR A 537 -18.90 -14.63 41.87
CA THR A 537 -17.83 -15.09 40.97
C THR A 537 -17.23 -13.96 40.15
N GLY A 538 -17.96 -12.87 39.94
CA GLY A 538 -17.59 -11.78 39.06
C GLY A 538 -17.65 -12.15 37.57
N ARG A 539 -18.43 -13.20 37.20
CA ARG A 539 -18.53 -13.72 35.82
C ARG A 539 -19.82 -13.24 35.14
N MET A 540 -19.79 -13.24 33.82
CA MET A 540 -20.95 -13.00 32.96
C MET A 540 -21.30 -14.29 32.23
N SER A 541 -22.47 -14.87 32.53
CA SER A 541 -22.98 -16.09 31.88
C SER A 541 -24.24 -15.82 31.07
N SER A 542 -24.41 -16.54 29.95
CA SER A 542 -25.62 -16.44 29.14
C SER A 542 -26.82 -17.04 29.86
N VAL A 543 -27.93 -16.31 29.84
CA VAL A 543 -29.20 -16.74 30.39
C VAL A 543 -30.33 -16.56 29.36
N SER A 544 -31.46 -17.17 29.58
CA SER A 544 -32.67 -16.93 28.78
C SER A 544 -33.15 -15.47 28.91
N ALA A 545 -33.88 -14.98 27.90
CA ALA A 545 -34.46 -13.65 27.97
C ALA A 545 -35.27 -13.49 29.29
N PRO A 546 -35.03 -12.39 30.04
CA PRO A 546 -35.85 -12.15 31.25
C PRO A 546 -37.31 -12.02 30.89
N ASP A 547 -38.16 -12.62 31.70
CA ASP A 547 -39.63 -12.52 31.52
C ASP A 547 -40.09 -11.14 31.98
N VAL A 548 -40.32 -10.22 31.06
CA VAL A 548 -40.79 -8.85 31.30
C VAL A 548 -42.31 -8.77 31.43
N SER A 549 -43.02 -9.90 31.46
CA SER A 549 -44.49 -9.94 31.48
C SER A 549 -45.15 -9.58 32.84
N GLY A 550 -44.36 -9.19 33.87
CA GLY A 550 -44.81 -8.84 35.21
C GLY A 550 -45.15 -7.35 35.47
N GLY A 551 -45.42 -6.53 34.48
CA GLY A 551 -45.71 -5.10 34.69
C GLY A 551 -46.66 -4.48 33.67
N GLY A 552 -47.96 -4.48 33.96
CA GLY A 552 -48.96 -3.52 33.44
C GLY A 552 -49.28 -3.63 31.94
N SER A 553 -50.38 -4.28 31.65
CA SER A 553 -51.15 -4.08 30.42
C SER A 553 -51.39 -2.57 30.19
N ASN A 554 -50.84 -2.04 29.10
CA ASN A 554 -51.45 -0.91 28.44
C ASN A 554 -51.50 -1.22 26.94
N ASP A 555 -52.70 -1.51 26.50
CA ASP A 555 -53.15 -1.56 25.13
C ASP A 555 -52.58 -0.38 24.32
N VAL A 556 -51.93 -0.70 23.26
CA VAL A 556 -51.79 0.23 22.13
C VAL A 556 -52.48 -0.43 20.94
N PRO A 557 -53.61 0.13 20.47
CA PRO A 557 -54.20 -0.33 19.22
C PRO A 557 -53.35 0.15 18.04
N PHE A 558 -53.16 -0.76 17.10
CA PHE A 558 -52.72 -0.68 15.70
C PHE A 558 -51.84 0.47 15.21
#